data_3b4fe1517f7bbae9b7b49fd49b2468a7
#
_entry.id   3b4fe1517f7bbae9b7b49fd49b2468a7
#
_cell.length_a   1.000
_cell.length_b   1.000
_cell.length_c   1.000
_cell.angle_alpha   90.00
_cell.angle_beta   90.00
_cell.angle_gamma   90.00
#
_symmetry.space_group_name_H-M   'P 1'
#
loop_
_entity.id
_entity.type
_entity.pdbx_description
1 polymer ?
#
loop_
_entity_poly.entity_id
_entity_poly.type
_entity_poly.pdbx_seq_one_letter_code
_entity_poly.pdbx_strand_id
1 'polypeptide(L)'
;MNGVTAEKDNLQEVAMEMLDIWMDSFRKNGLYYIPDIEEEQGQPYYETLKMQDITRLLAVPLNSDGKIIGFLGVDNPRLHYEDHTLLSSIQYFLTDSLKAKERKARLQYMSYRDMLTTLYNRNRYIQVLEGMQAKTVIKTGVAYIDINGLKRVNDLYGHEAGDR
;
A
#
# COMPACT_ATOMS: atom_id res chain seq x y z
N MET A 1 -4.20 18.59 -25.76
CA MET A 1 -4.53 17.93 -24.48
C MET A 1 -4.24 18.93 -23.39
N ASN A 2 -5.25 19.48 -22.75
CA ASN A 2 -5.04 20.31 -21.58
C ASN A 2 -4.62 19.35 -20.46
N GLY A 3 -3.37 19.46 -20.02
CA GLY A 3 -2.86 18.64 -18.95
C GLY A 3 -3.60 18.96 -17.65
N VAL A 4 -4.17 17.95 -17.01
CA VAL A 4 -4.70 18.06 -15.66
C VAL A 4 -3.49 18.18 -14.73
N THR A 5 -3.45 19.22 -13.92
CA THR A 5 -2.40 19.39 -12.90
C THR A 5 -2.60 18.31 -11.82
N ALA A 6 -1.54 17.59 -11.48
CA ALA A 6 -1.62 16.60 -10.42
C ALA A 6 -1.72 17.32 -9.06
N GLU A 7 -2.83 17.15 -8.36
CA GLU A 7 -3.09 17.77 -7.05
C GLU A 7 -2.80 16.79 -5.89
N LYS A 8 -1.64 16.17 -5.96
CA LYS A 8 -1.22 15.15 -4.98
C LYS A 8 -1.22 15.67 -3.54
N ASP A 9 -0.93 16.94 -3.34
CA ASP A 9 -0.72 17.51 -2.01
C ASP A 9 -2.04 17.95 -1.34
N ASN A 10 -3.13 18.11 -2.10
CA ASN A 10 -4.41 18.58 -1.59
C ASN A 10 -5.32 17.47 -1.02
N LEU A 11 -4.99 16.20 -1.28
CA LEU A 11 -5.78 15.03 -0.86
C LEU A 11 -5.03 14.13 0.13
N GLN A 12 -3.96 14.63 0.74
CA GLN A 12 -3.25 13.89 1.79
C GLN A 12 -3.98 14.09 3.13
N GLU A 13 -4.15 12.99 3.88
CA GLU A 13 -4.73 13.00 5.24
C GLU A 13 -6.20 13.45 5.31
N VAL A 14 -7.01 13.08 4.32
CA VAL A 14 -8.47 13.28 4.39
C VAL A 14 -9.03 12.45 5.54
N ALA A 15 -9.80 13.11 6.43
CA ALA A 15 -10.42 12.42 7.56
C ALA A 15 -11.38 11.31 7.08
N MET A 16 -11.25 10.11 7.65
CA MET A 16 -12.08 8.96 7.24
C MET A 16 -13.57 9.20 7.42
N GLU A 17 -13.97 10.03 8.39
CA GLU A 17 -15.35 10.41 8.64
C GLU A 17 -16.01 11.11 7.43
N MET A 18 -15.22 11.80 6.61
CA MET A 18 -15.70 12.41 5.37
C MET A 18 -16.13 11.38 4.32
N LEU A 19 -15.65 10.15 4.45
CA LEU A 19 -15.87 9.06 3.49
C LEU A 19 -16.89 8.01 3.97
N ASP A 20 -17.49 8.15 5.14
CA ASP A 20 -18.40 7.15 5.71
C ASP A 20 -19.59 6.85 4.77
N ILE A 21 -20.17 7.87 4.16
CA ILE A 21 -21.27 7.73 3.19
C ILE A 21 -20.80 6.96 1.95
N TRP A 22 -19.58 7.24 1.48
CA TRP A 22 -18.99 6.54 0.35
C TRP A 22 -18.75 5.07 0.68
N MET A 23 -18.26 4.79 1.89
CA MET A 23 -18.01 3.42 2.36
C MET A 23 -19.30 2.59 2.40
N ASP A 24 -20.42 3.18 2.81
CA ASP A 24 -21.70 2.51 2.81
C ASP A 24 -22.20 2.23 1.39
N SER A 25 -22.06 3.19 0.47
CA SER A 25 -22.39 2.99 -0.93
C SER A 25 -21.49 1.93 -1.59
N PHE A 26 -20.20 1.95 -1.30
CA PHE A 26 -19.25 0.92 -1.78
C PHE A 26 -19.64 -0.48 -1.33
N ARG A 27 -20.11 -0.65 -0.07
CA ARG A 27 -20.57 -1.94 0.44
C ARG A 27 -21.87 -2.41 -0.19
N LYS A 28 -22.79 -1.49 -0.46
CA LYS A 28 -24.14 -1.82 -0.97
C LYS A 28 -24.17 -1.94 -2.49
N ASN A 29 -23.52 -1.01 -3.18
CA ASN A 29 -23.67 -0.81 -4.61
C ASN A 29 -22.39 -1.13 -5.41
N GLY A 30 -21.25 -1.29 -4.73
CA GLY A 30 -19.95 -1.47 -5.38
C GLY A 30 -19.37 -0.21 -6.02
N LEU A 31 -20.04 0.92 -5.89
CA LEU A 31 -19.62 2.21 -6.43
C LEU A 31 -20.21 3.36 -5.61
N TYR A 32 -19.68 4.56 -5.78
CA TYR A 32 -20.29 5.82 -5.38
C TYR A 32 -20.33 6.77 -6.56
N TYR A 33 -21.47 7.39 -6.79
CA TYR A 33 -21.68 8.28 -7.91
C TYR A 33 -22.36 9.59 -7.45
N ILE A 34 -21.76 10.72 -7.81
CA ILE A 34 -22.31 12.05 -7.61
C ILE A 34 -22.62 12.61 -9.00
N PRO A 35 -23.89 12.70 -9.39
CA PRO A 35 -24.29 13.28 -10.68
C PRO A 35 -24.13 14.79 -10.73
N ASP A 36 -24.35 15.47 -9.61
CA ASP A 36 -24.18 16.91 -9.45
C ASP A 36 -23.76 17.21 -8.01
N ILE A 37 -22.59 17.84 -7.83
CA ILE A 37 -22.07 18.18 -6.49
C ILE A 37 -22.97 19.15 -5.75
N GLU A 38 -23.75 19.98 -6.45
CA GLU A 38 -24.63 20.95 -5.81
C GLU A 38 -25.78 20.28 -5.05
N GLU A 39 -26.11 19.03 -5.34
CA GLU A 39 -27.08 18.24 -4.58
C GLU A 39 -26.50 17.70 -3.26
N GLU A 40 -25.17 17.75 -3.10
CA GLU A 40 -24.44 17.23 -1.94
C GLU A 40 -24.11 18.33 -0.90
N GLN A 41 -24.74 19.49 -0.97
CA GLN A 41 -24.53 20.58 -0.01
C GLN A 41 -24.81 20.13 1.42
N GLY A 42 -23.87 20.43 2.32
CA GLY A 42 -23.95 20.00 3.71
C GLY A 42 -23.27 18.65 4.01
N GLN A 43 -22.80 17.94 3.00
CA GLN A 43 -21.96 16.75 3.20
C GLN A 43 -20.54 17.16 3.58
N PRO A 44 -19.84 16.37 4.43
CA PRO A 44 -18.50 16.71 4.91
C PRO A 44 -17.47 16.91 3.80
N TYR A 45 -17.63 16.24 2.65
CA TYR A 45 -16.72 16.30 1.50
C TYR A 45 -17.06 17.39 0.48
N TYR A 46 -18.22 18.07 0.61
CA TYR A 46 -18.71 19.02 -0.39
C TYR A 46 -17.70 20.13 -0.70
N GLU A 47 -17.23 20.83 0.32
CA GLU A 47 -16.29 21.95 0.14
C GLU A 47 -14.95 21.47 -0.45
N THR A 48 -14.49 20.29 -0.06
CA THR A 48 -13.25 19.69 -0.59
C THR A 48 -13.35 19.40 -2.08
N LEU A 49 -14.45 18.81 -2.53
CA LEU A 49 -14.68 18.50 -3.94
C LEU A 49 -14.90 19.79 -4.75
N LYS A 50 -15.61 20.75 -4.20
CA LYS A 50 -15.87 22.03 -4.84
C LYS A 50 -14.60 22.87 -5.05
N MET A 51 -13.67 22.88 -4.08
CA MET A 51 -12.37 23.54 -4.22
C MET A 51 -11.50 22.94 -5.35
N GLN A 52 -11.78 21.70 -5.74
CA GLN A 52 -11.08 21.02 -6.83
C GLN A 52 -11.84 21.11 -8.17
N ASP A 53 -12.83 21.99 -8.28
CA ASP A 53 -13.68 22.14 -9.46
C ASP A 53 -14.38 20.83 -9.89
N ILE A 54 -14.66 19.93 -8.92
CA ILE A 54 -15.37 18.68 -9.17
C ILE A 54 -16.86 18.97 -9.14
N THR A 55 -17.52 18.77 -10.28
CA THR A 55 -18.97 18.91 -10.42
C THR A 55 -19.68 17.55 -10.43
N ARG A 56 -18.96 16.49 -10.83
CA ARG A 56 -19.44 15.10 -10.88
C ARG A 56 -18.32 14.18 -10.45
N LEU A 57 -18.67 13.08 -9.82
CA LEU A 57 -17.72 12.08 -9.39
C LEU A 57 -18.28 10.68 -9.58
N LEU A 58 -17.46 9.79 -10.13
CA LEU A 58 -17.71 8.36 -10.11
C LEU A 58 -16.55 7.66 -9.41
N ALA A 59 -16.81 6.93 -8.35
CA ALA A 59 -15.79 6.22 -7.59
C ALA A 59 -16.13 4.75 -7.39
N VAL A 60 -15.09 3.90 -7.40
CA VAL A 60 -15.19 2.46 -7.08
C VAL A 60 -14.17 2.10 -6.00
N PRO A 61 -14.50 1.18 -5.08
CA PRO A 61 -13.60 0.80 -3.99
C PRO A 61 -12.45 -0.06 -4.48
N LEU A 62 -11.28 0.09 -3.91
CA LEU A 62 -10.17 -0.85 -4.03
C LEU A 62 -10.25 -1.85 -2.88
N ASN A 63 -10.50 -3.12 -3.20
CA ASN A 63 -10.72 -4.16 -2.20
C ASN A 63 -9.51 -5.10 -2.09
N SER A 64 -9.04 -5.35 -0.86
CA SER A 64 -8.06 -6.38 -0.56
C SER A 64 -8.57 -7.23 0.61
N ASP A 65 -8.67 -8.54 0.39
CA ASP A 65 -9.07 -9.54 1.39
C ASP A 65 -10.36 -9.18 2.16
N GLY A 66 -11.36 -8.70 1.40
CA GLY A 66 -12.67 -8.30 1.93
C GLY A 66 -12.70 -6.93 2.63
N LYS A 67 -11.58 -6.20 2.62
CA LYS A 67 -11.50 -4.85 3.19
C LYS A 67 -11.33 -3.83 2.08
N ILE A 68 -11.99 -2.70 2.21
CA ILE A 68 -11.76 -1.53 1.36
C ILE A 68 -10.46 -0.89 1.83
N ILE A 69 -9.45 -0.82 0.95
CA ILE A 69 -8.12 -0.25 1.21
C ILE A 69 -7.94 1.13 0.57
N GLY A 70 -8.90 1.57 -0.21
CA GLY A 70 -8.92 2.83 -0.92
C GLY A 70 -10.02 2.87 -1.95
N PHE A 71 -9.99 3.84 -2.82
CA PHE A 71 -10.92 3.96 -3.94
C PHE A 71 -10.23 4.54 -5.16
N LEU A 72 -10.82 4.32 -6.33
CA LEU A 72 -10.45 4.92 -7.59
C LEU A 72 -11.60 5.81 -8.04
N GLY A 73 -11.33 7.10 -8.27
CA GLY A 73 -12.32 8.07 -8.71
C GLY A 73 -12.01 8.60 -10.11
N VAL A 74 -13.06 9.05 -10.79
CA VAL A 74 -12.98 9.83 -12.03
C VAL A 74 -13.79 11.10 -11.81
N ASP A 75 -13.12 12.24 -11.90
CA ASP A 75 -13.68 13.55 -11.73
C ASP A 75 -14.20 14.07 -13.05
N ASN A 76 -15.38 14.68 -13.02
CA ASN A 76 -16.03 15.33 -14.16
C ASN A 76 -16.09 14.44 -15.42
N PRO A 77 -16.54 13.17 -15.32
CA PRO A 77 -16.64 12.29 -16.49
C PRO A 77 -17.52 12.94 -17.54
N ARG A 78 -17.03 13.00 -18.80
CA ARG A 78 -17.75 13.62 -19.92
C ARG A 78 -18.64 12.64 -20.68
N LEU A 79 -18.23 11.38 -20.70
CA LEU A 79 -18.90 10.29 -21.40
C LEU A 79 -18.99 9.07 -20.49
N HIS A 80 -20.02 8.24 -20.70
CA HIS A 80 -20.19 6.97 -20.00
C HIS A 80 -20.20 7.06 -18.47
N TYR A 81 -20.70 8.16 -17.91
CA TYR A 81 -20.75 8.37 -16.48
C TYR A 81 -21.71 7.41 -15.74
N GLU A 82 -22.59 6.74 -16.46
CA GLU A 82 -23.44 5.67 -15.93
C GLU A 82 -22.81 4.26 -16.08
N ASP A 83 -21.76 4.14 -16.91
CA ASP A 83 -21.07 2.88 -17.18
C ASP A 83 -19.74 2.80 -16.42
N HIS A 84 -19.77 2.10 -15.31
CA HIS A 84 -18.58 1.87 -14.46
C HIS A 84 -17.70 0.69 -14.89
N THR A 85 -18.01 0.03 -16.01
CA THR A 85 -17.32 -1.20 -16.45
C THR A 85 -15.83 -1.00 -16.64
N LEU A 86 -15.43 0.11 -17.28
CA LEU A 86 -14.03 0.45 -17.46
C LEU A 86 -13.32 0.70 -16.11
N LEU A 87 -13.97 1.47 -15.24
CA LEU A 87 -13.42 1.81 -13.93
C LEU A 87 -13.26 0.56 -13.05
N SER A 88 -14.25 -0.34 -13.10
CA SER A 88 -14.19 -1.64 -12.41
C SER A 88 -13.07 -2.55 -12.95
N SER A 89 -12.82 -2.51 -14.26
CA SER A 89 -11.71 -3.26 -14.87
C SER A 89 -10.36 -2.74 -14.41
N ILE A 90 -10.19 -1.42 -14.36
CA ILE A 90 -8.99 -0.76 -13.84
C ILE A 90 -8.83 -1.05 -12.34
N GLN A 91 -9.89 -0.98 -11.57
CA GLN A 91 -9.94 -1.34 -10.15
C GLN A 91 -9.38 -2.74 -9.91
N TYR A 92 -9.86 -3.74 -10.67
CA TYR A 92 -9.38 -5.11 -10.56
C TYR A 92 -7.87 -5.21 -10.82
N PHE A 93 -7.40 -4.61 -11.92
CA PHE A 93 -5.97 -4.60 -12.28
C PHE A 93 -5.11 -3.93 -11.21
N LEU A 94 -5.53 -2.77 -10.69
CA LEU A 94 -4.81 -2.07 -9.63
C LEU A 94 -4.75 -2.89 -8.33
N THR A 95 -5.88 -3.47 -7.94
CA THR A 95 -5.95 -4.29 -6.72
C THR A 95 -5.02 -5.51 -6.82
N ASP A 96 -5.02 -6.20 -7.97
CA ASP A 96 -4.12 -7.34 -8.19
C ASP A 96 -2.65 -6.93 -8.18
N SER A 97 -2.32 -5.80 -8.82
CA SER A 97 -0.97 -5.24 -8.82
C SER A 97 -0.47 -4.86 -7.42
N LEU A 98 -1.34 -4.26 -6.58
CA LEU A 98 -1.03 -3.95 -5.19
C LEU A 98 -0.77 -5.22 -4.38
N LYS A 99 -1.62 -6.23 -4.51
CA LYS A 99 -1.44 -7.54 -3.86
C LYS A 99 -0.17 -8.25 -4.31
N ALA A 100 0.17 -8.19 -5.59
CA ALA A 100 1.40 -8.76 -6.11
C ALA A 100 2.65 -8.07 -5.52
N LYS A 101 2.61 -6.73 -5.40
CA LYS A 101 3.68 -5.94 -4.78
C LYS A 101 3.85 -6.30 -3.29
N GLU A 102 2.75 -6.40 -2.56
CA GLU A 102 2.77 -6.76 -1.14
C GLU A 102 3.30 -8.18 -0.91
N ARG A 103 2.82 -9.16 -1.69
CA ARG A 103 3.33 -10.55 -1.68
C ARG A 103 4.83 -10.59 -1.96
N LYS A 104 5.30 -9.84 -2.98
CA LYS A 104 6.73 -9.75 -3.29
C LYS A 104 7.54 -9.17 -2.13
N ALA A 105 7.08 -8.08 -1.53
CA ALA A 105 7.74 -7.47 -0.39
C ALA A 105 7.82 -8.41 0.82
N ARG A 106 6.72 -9.15 1.09
CA ARG A 106 6.68 -10.16 2.17
C ARG A 106 7.64 -11.31 1.92
N LEU A 107 7.68 -11.84 0.68
CA LEU A 107 8.62 -12.90 0.32
C LEU A 107 10.06 -12.43 0.44
N GLN A 108 10.38 -11.21 0.03
CA GLN A 108 11.70 -10.61 0.21
C GLN A 108 12.06 -10.47 1.69
N TYR A 109 11.12 -10.00 2.51
CA TYR A 109 11.33 -9.89 3.95
C TYR A 109 11.69 -11.24 4.57
N MET A 110 10.90 -12.30 4.30
CA MET A 110 11.14 -13.65 4.79
C MET A 110 12.43 -14.26 4.25
N SER A 111 12.82 -13.95 3.00
CA SER A 111 14.06 -14.45 2.39
C SER A 111 15.32 -13.84 2.99
N TYR A 112 15.24 -12.65 3.57
CA TYR A 112 16.41 -11.89 4.05
C TYR A 112 16.49 -11.73 5.56
N ARG A 113 15.53 -12.26 6.30
CA ARG A 113 15.48 -12.19 7.77
C ARG A 113 15.61 -13.57 8.38
N ASP A 114 16.23 -13.62 9.54
CA ASP A 114 16.22 -14.76 10.43
C ASP A 114 14.92 -14.78 11.23
N MET A 115 14.25 -15.90 11.31
CA MET A 115 12.91 -16.01 11.91
C MET A 115 12.93 -15.87 13.43
N LEU A 116 14.05 -16.19 14.08
CA LEU A 116 14.19 -16.11 15.53
C LEU A 116 14.54 -14.69 15.97
N THR A 117 15.58 -14.13 15.35
CA THR A 117 16.18 -12.85 15.78
C THR A 117 15.63 -11.64 15.05
N THR A 118 14.90 -11.83 13.94
CA THR A 118 14.46 -10.79 12.98
C THR A 118 15.60 -9.98 12.34
N LEU A 119 16.86 -10.31 12.64
CA LEU A 119 18.03 -9.71 12.01
C LEU A 119 18.17 -10.15 10.55
N TYR A 120 19.06 -9.52 9.81
CA TYR A 120 19.38 -9.96 8.47
C TYR A 120 20.10 -11.31 8.48
N ASN A 121 19.64 -12.25 7.65
CA ASN A 121 20.24 -13.57 7.51
C ASN A 121 21.40 -13.56 6.51
N ARG A 122 22.02 -14.75 6.31
CA ARG A 122 23.13 -14.94 5.39
C ARG A 122 22.80 -14.52 3.95
N ASN A 123 21.58 -14.73 3.48
CA ASN A 123 21.20 -14.36 2.11
C ASN A 123 21.28 -12.84 1.89
N ARG A 124 20.85 -12.07 2.88
CA ARG A 124 20.97 -10.61 2.82
C ARG A 124 22.43 -10.16 2.85
N TYR A 125 23.27 -10.80 3.65
CA TYR A 125 24.70 -10.51 3.69
C TYR A 125 25.35 -10.72 2.31
N ILE A 126 25.10 -11.86 1.65
CA ILE A 126 25.62 -12.14 0.30
C ILE A 126 25.13 -11.08 -0.69
N GLN A 127 23.85 -10.76 -0.69
CA GLN A 127 23.28 -9.73 -1.58
C GLN A 127 23.95 -8.36 -1.41
N VAL A 128 24.22 -7.96 -0.17
CA VAL A 128 24.90 -6.67 0.13
C VAL A 128 26.34 -6.71 -0.42
N LEU A 129 27.08 -7.80 -0.24
CA LEU A 129 28.43 -7.95 -0.77
C LEU A 129 28.46 -7.85 -2.29
N GLU A 130 27.56 -8.56 -2.99
CA GLU A 130 27.44 -8.50 -4.45
C GLU A 130 27.14 -7.07 -4.93
N GLY A 131 26.25 -6.38 -4.23
CA GLY A 131 25.93 -4.97 -4.53
C GLY A 131 27.09 -4.01 -4.28
N MET A 132 28.00 -4.33 -3.35
CA MET A 132 29.20 -3.54 -3.08
C MET A 132 30.27 -3.71 -4.15
N GLN A 133 30.41 -4.91 -4.71
CA GLN A 133 31.38 -5.18 -5.80
C GLN A 133 31.05 -4.38 -7.08
N ALA A 134 29.80 -4.01 -7.28
CA ALA A 134 29.34 -3.24 -8.43
C ALA A 134 29.49 -1.71 -8.26
N LYS A 135 29.89 -1.23 -7.09
CA LYS A 135 29.99 0.22 -6.77
C LYS A 135 31.43 0.63 -6.47
N THR A 136 31.77 1.85 -6.88
CA THR A 136 33.05 2.49 -6.54
C THR A 136 33.27 2.50 -5.02
N VAL A 137 34.47 2.20 -4.58
CA VAL A 137 34.90 1.94 -3.20
C VAL A 137 34.28 2.88 -2.17
N ILE A 138 33.41 2.32 -1.33
CA ILE A 138 32.94 2.97 -0.11
C ILE A 138 33.80 2.42 1.04
N LYS A 139 34.36 3.29 1.89
CA LYS A 139 35.04 2.85 3.12
C LYS A 139 34.03 2.08 3.97
N THR A 140 34.27 0.80 4.18
CA THR A 140 33.36 -0.10 4.88
C THR A 140 34.09 -0.74 6.06
N GLY A 141 33.46 -0.75 7.24
CA GLY A 141 33.92 -1.53 8.39
C GLY A 141 33.16 -2.87 8.44
N VAL A 142 33.84 -3.94 8.82
CA VAL A 142 33.25 -5.26 9.05
C VAL A 142 33.50 -5.66 10.49
N ALA A 143 32.43 -6.03 11.22
CA ALA A 143 32.54 -6.64 12.53
C ALA A 143 32.07 -8.12 12.43
N TYR A 144 32.88 -9.03 12.95
CA TYR A 144 32.53 -10.44 13.10
C TYR A 144 32.31 -10.73 14.58
N ILE A 145 31.12 -11.24 14.91
CA ILE A 145 30.70 -11.48 16.30
C ILE A 145 30.24 -12.92 16.39
N ASP A 146 30.69 -13.63 17.45
CA ASP A 146 30.27 -15.02 17.75
C ASP A 146 29.86 -15.15 19.21
N ILE A 147 28.96 -16.09 19.49
CA ILE A 147 28.47 -16.37 20.83
C ILE A 147 29.24 -17.57 21.40
N ASN A 148 30.09 -17.30 22.39
CA ASN A 148 30.86 -18.35 23.04
C ASN A 148 30.00 -19.28 23.87
N GLY A 149 30.20 -20.58 23.69
CA GLY A 149 29.57 -21.60 24.53
C GLY A 149 28.12 -21.94 24.18
N LEU A 150 27.53 -21.38 23.09
CA LEU A 150 26.15 -21.67 22.69
C LEU A 150 25.92 -23.18 22.48
N LYS A 151 26.88 -23.90 21.88
CA LYS A 151 26.78 -25.35 21.72
C LYS A 151 26.62 -26.08 23.05
N ARG A 152 27.37 -25.67 24.07
CA ARG A 152 27.27 -26.24 25.42
C ARG A 152 25.92 -25.99 26.09
N VAL A 153 25.35 -24.80 25.86
CA VAL A 153 24.00 -24.48 26.36
C VAL A 153 22.97 -25.38 25.66
N ASN A 154 23.06 -25.54 24.35
CA ASN A 154 22.16 -26.39 23.58
C ASN A 154 22.26 -27.86 24.01
N ASP A 155 23.48 -28.36 24.21
CA ASP A 155 23.72 -29.75 24.60
C ASP A 155 23.23 -30.08 26.02
N LEU A 156 23.26 -29.10 26.96
CA LEU A 156 22.82 -29.26 28.32
C LEU A 156 21.34 -28.98 28.56
N TYR A 157 20.77 -27.97 27.86
CA TYR A 157 19.44 -27.42 28.17
C TYR A 157 18.48 -27.45 26.97
N GLY A 158 18.94 -27.99 25.83
CA GLY A 158 18.14 -28.03 24.61
C GLY A 158 18.21 -26.75 23.79
N HIS A 159 17.81 -26.84 22.50
CA HIS A 159 17.86 -25.73 21.56
C HIS A 159 17.00 -24.53 21.99
N GLU A 160 15.86 -24.76 22.62
CA GLU A 160 15.01 -23.66 23.13
C GLU A 160 15.73 -22.75 24.14
N ALA A 161 16.68 -23.29 24.89
CA ALA A 161 17.48 -22.51 25.84
C ALA A 161 18.55 -21.68 25.14
N GLY A 162 19.09 -22.17 24.04
CA GLY A 162 20.06 -21.43 23.22
C GLY A 162 19.42 -20.36 22.34
N ASP A 163 18.13 -20.49 22.03
CA ASP A 163 17.37 -19.54 21.23
C ASP A 163 16.89 -18.31 22.05
N ARG A 164 16.99 -18.35 23.35
CA ARG A 164 16.66 -17.25 24.28
C ARG A 164 17.87 -16.37 24.57
#